data_02a6b6e4e4ee66fef899dbe3f29e2426
#
_entry.id   02a6b6e4e4ee66fef899dbe3f29e2426
#
_cell.length_a   1.000
_cell.length_b   1.000
_cell.length_c   1.000
_cell.angle_alpha   90.00
_cell.angle_beta   90.00
_cell.angle_gamma   90.00
#
_symmetry.space_group_name_H-M   'P 1'
#
loop_
_entity.id
_entity.type
_entity.pdbx_description
1 polymer ?
#
loop_
_entity_poly.entity_id
_entity_poly.type
_entity_poly.pdbx_seq_one_letter_code
_entity_poly.pdbx_strand_id
1 'polypeptide(L)'
;MGTPEFAVPSLEILIENKFNVVAVITAPDKPQGRGQKLMPSPVKECALKYNVPVLQPTNLKSPEFIEELKSYQANLQVVVAFRMLPEIVWSMPTLGTFNLHASLLPQYRGAAPINWAIINGEKETGATTFFLKHEIDTGSIIFQEKEPILDSDDIGSLYDRLMRKGAQLVLKTVRAIEKDVYPSIVQSSDIEIKHAPKIFKETCQINWNQTSESIRNFVRGLSPYPGAWTNLNGKVFKILKCSLSTVEGLPAGQAGRQSTVDSRQGDVRTDNKTYLYVKTSDSWISIDELQPEGKKKMNIQEFLRGNKI
;
A
#
# COMPACT_ATOMS: atom_id res chain seq x y z
N MET A 1 -14.79 2.57 -10.70
CA MET A 1 -13.73 3.59 -10.82
C MET A 1 -12.48 3.08 -10.11
N GLY A 2 -11.33 3.08 -10.77
CA GLY A 2 -10.09 2.55 -10.21
C GLY A 2 -8.90 2.75 -11.15
N THR A 3 -7.68 2.62 -10.62
CA THR A 3 -6.48 2.80 -11.47
C THR A 3 -5.45 1.68 -11.29
N PRO A 4 -4.97 1.37 -10.05
CA PRO A 4 -3.92 0.38 -9.85
C PRO A 4 -4.47 -1.06 -9.90
N GLU A 5 -3.55 -1.99 -9.90
CA GLU A 5 -3.82 -3.44 -9.87
C GLU A 5 -4.80 -3.85 -8.77
N PHE A 6 -4.76 -3.18 -7.61
CA PHE A 6 -5.68 -3.43 -6.49
C PHE A 6 -7.16 -3.39 -6.86
N ALA A 7 -7.53 -2.61 -7.89
CA ALA A 7 -8.91 -2.48 -8.34
C ALA A 7 -9.33 -3.56 -9.36
N VAL A 8 -8.38 -4.27 -9.96
CA VAL A 8 -8.65 -5.24 -11.04
C VAL A 8 -9.53 -6.40 -10.58
N PRO A 9 -9.23 -7.13 -9.47
CA PRO A 9 -10.08 -8.24 -9.04
C PRO A 9 -11.50 -7.82 -8.68
N SER A 10 -11.70 -6.57 -8.22
CA SER A 10 -13.03 -6.03 -7.95
C SER A 10 -13.84 -5.82 -9.24
N LEU A 11 -13.20 -5.45 -10.35
CA LEU A 11 -13.83 -5.36 -11.65
C LEU A 11 -14.14 -6.75 -12.21
N GLU A 12 -13.16 -7.65 -12.20
CA GLU A 12 -13.30 -9.01 -12.73
C GLU A 12 -14.42 -9.76 -12.01
N ILE A 13 -14.47 -9.75 -10.69
CA ILE A 13 -15.49 -10.48 -9.92
C ILE A 13 -16.91 -10.00 -10.21
N LEU A 14 -17.11 -8.70 -10.47
CA LEU A 14 -18.43 -8.19 -10.84
C LEU A 14 -18.85 -8.67 -12.23
N ILE A 15 -17.94 -8.63 -13.21
CA ILE A 15 -18.20 -9.13 -14.58
C ILE A 15 -18.50 -10.63 -14.57
N GLU A 16 -17.67 -11.42 -13.89
CA GLU A 16 -17.83 -12.88 -13.78
C GLU A 16 -19.15 -13.27 -13.10
N ASN A 17 -19.62 -12.46 -12.15
CA ASN A 17 -20.90 -12.63 -11.49
C ASN A 17 -22.08 -12.00 -12.24
N LYS A 18 -21.91 -11.66 -13.54
CA LYS A 18 -22.96 -11.19 -14.45
C LYS A 18 -23.58 -9.84 -14.10
N PHE A 19 -22.92 -9.01 -13.30
CA PHE A 19 -23.33 -7.64 -13.12
C PHE A 19 -23.11 -6.85 -14.41
N ASN A 20 -24.05 -5.95 -14.74
CA ASN A 20 -23.95 -5.08 -15.92
C ASN A 20 -22.98 -3.94 -15.65
N VAL A 21 -21.69 -4.13 -15.91
CA VAL A 21 -20.67 -3.09 -15.80
C VAL A 21 -20.71 -2.22 -17.06
N VAL A 22 -21.40 -1.09 -17.00
CA VAL A 22 -21.67 -0.21 -18.15
C VAL A 22 -20.45 0.60 -18.59
N ALA A 23 -19.56 0.98 -17.66
CA ALA A 23 -18.34 1.70 -17.97
C ALA A 23 -17.31 1.57 -16.84
N VAL A 24 -16.05 1.77 -17.20
CA VAL A 24 -14.90 1.86 -16.28
C VAL A 24 -14.29 3.25 -16.39
N ILE A 25 -14.05 3.90 -15.25
CA ILE A 25 -13.34 5.18 -15.20
C ILE A 25 -11.96 4.95 -14.58
N THR A 26 -10.90 5.34 -15.28
CA THR A 26 -9.52 5.18 -14.83
C THR A 26 -8.68 6.43 -15.14
N ALA A 27 -7.45 6.47 -14.65
CA ALA A 27 -6.53 7.56 -14.99
C ALA A 27 -6.12 7.50 -16.46
N PRO A 28 -5.78 8.62 -17.10
CA PRO A 28 -5.15 8.65 -18.42
C PRO A 28 -3.89 7.80 -18.45
N ASP A 29 -3.58 7.27 -19.65
CA ASP A 29 -2.34 6.54 -19.91
C ASP A 29 -1.14 7.43 -19.58
N LYS A 30 -0.10 6.84 -18.99
CA LYS A 30 1.09 7.57 -18.55
C LYS A 30 2.34 6.99 -19.18
N PRO A 31 3.33 7.84 -19.51
CA PRO A 31 4.65 7.35 -19.88
C PRO A 31 5.25 6.51 -18.75
N GLN A 32 5.72 5.30 -19.09
CA GLN A 32 6.36 4.39 -18.13
C GLN A 32 7.60 3.72 -18.71
N GLY A 33 8.51 3.30 -17.84
CA GLY A 33 9.69 2.52 -18.19
C GLY A 33 10.77 3.30 -18.94
N ARG A 34 11.82 2.55 -19.32
CA ARG A 34 12.89 3.08 -20.19
C ARG A 34 12.32 3.28 -21.59
N GLY A 35 12.27 4.51 -22.07
CA GLY A 35 11.71 4.87 -23.39
C GLY A 35 10.35 5.54 -23.35
N GLN A 36 9.78 5.83 -22.14
CA GLN A 36 8.59 6.67 -21.95
C GLN A 36 7.38 6.24 -22.81
N LYS A 37 7.18 4.93 -23.01
CA LYS A 37 6.00 4.44 -23.73
C LYS A 37 4.74 4.70 -22.92
N LEU A 38 3.68 5.17 -23.58
CA LEU A 38 2.38 5.30 -22.97
C LEU A 38 1.85 3.91 -22.59
N MET A 39 1.67 3.69 -21.31
CA MET A 39 1.15 2.43 -20.77
C MET A 39 -0.25 2.65 -20.19
N PRO A 40 -1.21 1.77 -20.53
CA PRO A 40 -2.52 1.79 -19.92
C PRO A 40 -2.44 1.45 -18.43
N SER A 41 -3.47 1.86 -17.68
CA SER A 41 -3.61 1.39 -16.31
C SER A 41 -4.02 -0.09 -16.28
N PRO A 42 -3.68 -0.87 -15.23
CA PRO A 42 -4.14 -2.25 -15.07
C PRO A 42 -5.67 -2.39 -15.20
N VAL A 43 -6.41 -1.43 -14.68
CA VAL A 43 -7.88 -1.41 -14.78
C VAL A 43 -8.35 -1.20 -16.24
N LYS A 44 -7.66 -0.37 -17.04
CA LYS A 44 -7.95 -0.22 -18.47
C LYS A 44 -7.68 -1.51 -19.23
N GLU A 45 -6.54 -2.15 -19.00
CA GLU A 45 -6.22 -3.44 -19.64
C GLU A 45 -7.29 -4.49 -19.36
N CYS A 46 -7.71 -4.59 -18.08
CA CYS A 46 -8.79 -5.48 -17.68
C CYS A 46 -10.12 -5.13 -18.39
N ALA A 47 -10.52 -3.87 -18.40
CA ALA A 47 -11.77 -3.43 -19.05
C ALA A 47 -11.78 -3.76 -20.55
N LEU A 48 -10.67 -3.53 -21.24
CA LEU A 48 -10.54 -3.85 -22.68
C LEU A 48 -10.65 -5.36 -22.93
N LYS A 49 -10.09 -6.21 -22.07
CA LYS A 49 -10.21 -7.69 -22.15
C LYS A 49 -11.68 -8.14 -22.12
N TYR A 50 -12.52 -7.43 -21.37
CA TYR A 50 -13.95 -7.75 -21.23
C TYR A 50 -14.86 -6.89 -22.12
N ASN A 51 -14.31 -6.08 -23.03
CA ASN A 51 -15.05 -5.16 -23.91
C ASN A 51 -15.93 -4.14 -23.13
N VAL A 52 -15.50 -3.72 -21.93
CA VAL A 52 -16.18 -2.69 -21.15
C VAL A 52 -15.71 -1.30 -21.59
N PRO A 53 -16.59 -0.35 -21.86
CA PRO A 53 -16.23 1.03 -22.20
C PRO A 53 -15.33 1.67 -21.14
N VAL A 54 -14.30 2.44 -21.58
CA VAL A 54 -13.29 3.05 -20.71
C VAL A 54 -13.28 4.55 -20.88
N LEU A 55 -13.52 5.27 -19.78
CA LEU A 55 -13.41 6.72 -19.70
C LEU A 55 -12.12 7.12 -18.98
N GLN A 56 -11.37 8.04 -19.55
CA GLN A 56 -10.09 8.52 -18.99
C GLN A 56 -10.06 10.07 -18.87
N PRO A 57 -10.97 10.65 -18.08
CA PRO A 57 -11.02 12.09 -17.94
C PRO A 57 -9.76 12.64 -17.27
N THR A 58 -9.19 13.71 -17.81
CA THR A 58 -8.15 14.49 -17.14
C THR A 58 -8.73 15.33 -16.01
N ASN A 59 -9.90 15.91 -16.25
CA ASN A 59 -10.67 16.70 -15.28
C ASN A 59 -12.02 16.03 -15.00
N LEU A 60 -12.24 15.59 -13.75
CA LEU A 60 -13.50 14.98 -13.31
C LEU A 60 -14.67 15.96 -13.19
N LYS A 61 -14.43 17.27 -13.34
CA LYS A 61 -15.46 18.31 -13.28
C LYS A 61 -15.80 18.87 -14.67
N SER A 62 -15.19 18.37 -15.75
CA SER A 62 -15.49 18.87 -17.08
C SER A 62 -16.94 18.54 -17.47
N PRO A 63 -17.68 19.48 -18.09
CA PRO A 63 -19.05 19.24 -18.51
C PRO A 63 -19.19 18.04 -19.45
N GLU A 64 -18.24 17.88 -20.39
CA GLU A 64 -18.23 16.80 -21.37
C GLU A 64 -18.16 15.43 -20.66
N PHE A 65 -17.27 15.29 -19.67
CA PHE A 65 -17.16 14.04 -18.89
C PHE A 65 -18.43 13.79 -18.07
N ILE A 66 -19.01 14.82 -17.47
CA ILE A 66 -20.24 14.69 -16.67
C ILE A 66 -21.40 14.21 -17.54
N GLU A 67 -21.58 14.79 -18.72
CA GLU A 67 -22.63 14.38 -19.66
C GLU A 67 -22.38 12.97 -20.21
N GLU A 68 -21.14 12.64 -20.56
CA GLU A 68 -20.77 11.28 -20.96
C GLU A 68 -21.05 10.28 -19.85
N LEU A 69 -20.67 10.58 -18.61
CA LEU A 69 -20.91 9.69 -17.46
C LEU A 69 -22.41 9.48 -17.20
N LYS A 70 -23.22 10.53 -17.30
CA LYS A 70 -24.68 10.44 -17.17
C LYS A 70 -25.31 9.55 -18.24
N SER A 71 -24.79 9.57 -19.47
CA SER A 71 -25.34 8.80 -20.58
C SER A 71 -25.31 7.28 -20.33
N TYR A 72 -24.40 6.79 -19.47
CA TYR A 72 -24.35 5.39 -19.07
C TYR A 72 -25.45 4.97 -18.09
N GLN A 73 -26.16 5.90 -17.48
CA GLN A 73 -27.27 5.65 -16.56
C GLN A 73 -26.93 4.62 -15.47
N ALA A 74 -25.70 4.63 -14.96
CA ALA A 74 -25.28 3.73 -13.91
C ALA A 74 -26.07 4.02 -12.61
N ASN A 75 -26.69 3.00 -12.04
CA ASN A 75 -27.46 3.13 -10.80
C ASN A 75 -26.58 3.00 -9.53
N LEU A 76 -25.37 2.45 -9.64
CA LEU A 76 -24.40 2.29 -8.56
C LEU A 76 -22.99 2.59 -9.07
N GLN A 77 -22.19 3.25 -8.27
CA GLN A 77 -20.76 3.44 -8.55
C GLN A 77 -19.91 2.75 -7.49
N VAL A 78 -18.89 2.02 -7.95
CA VAL A 78 -17.89 1.34 -7.10
C VAL A 78 -16.56 2.02 -7.30
N VAL A 79 -15.92 2.44 -6.20
CA VAL A 79 -14.62 3.12 -6.20
C VAL A 79 -13.61 2.25 -5.49
N VAL A 80 -12.47 1.99 -6.15
CA VAL A 80 -11.37 1.21 -5.58
C VAL A 80 -10.05 1.87 -5.97
N ALA A 81 -9.32 2.39 -5.00
CA ALA A 81 -8.01 3.02 -5.20
C ALA A 81 -8.03 4.04 -6.37
N PHE A 82 -8.88 5.03 -6.26
CA PHE A 82 -9.04 6.10 -7.25
C PHE A 82 -8.75 7.47 -6.63
N ARG A 83 -8.57 8.48 -7.46
CA ARG A 83 -8.42 9.87 -6.99
C ARG A 83 -9.73 10.38 -6.41
N MET A 84 -9.67 11.44 -5.58
CA MET A 84 -10.84 12.08 -4.98
C MET A 84 -11.87 12.46 -6.06
N LEU A 85 -13.10 12.05 -5.82
CA LEU A 85 -14.24 12.34 -6.69
C LEU A 85 -14.91 13.65 -6.26
N PRO A 86 -15.25 14.54 -7.21
CA PRO A 86 -16.12 15.68 -6.90
C PRO A 86 -17.56 15.20 -6.63
N GLU A 87 -18.28 15.97 -5.83
CA GLU A 87 -19.65 15.65 -5.43
C GLU A 87 -20.56 15.35 -6.61
N ILE A 88 -20.53 16.18 -7.64
CA ILE A 88 -21.33 16.01 -8.86
C ILE A 88 -21.14 14.63 -9.52
N VAL A 89 -20.03 13.94 -9.27
CA VAL A 89 -19.74 12.60 -9.78
C VAL A 89 -20.25 11.54 -8.83
N TRP A 90 -19.88 11.61 -7.53
CA TRP A 90 -20.22 10.54 -6.60
C TRP A 90 -21.68 10.57 -6.13
N SER A 91 -22.38 11.69 -6.23
CA SER A 91 -23.80 11.80 -5.90
C SER A 91 -24.74 11.43 -7.06
N MET A 92 -24.18 11.16 -8.26
CA MET A 92 -24.96 10.94 -9.47
C MET A 92 -25.82 9.66 -9.45
N PRO A 93 -25.35 8.49 -9.01
CA PRO A 93 -26.12 7.25 -9.09
C PRO A 93 -27.19 7.16 -8.00
N THR A 94 -28.36 6.61 -8.35
CA THR A 94 -29.52 6.51 -7.45
C THR A 94 -29.30 5.61 -6.24
N LEU A 95 -28.48 4.56 -6.36
CA LEU A 95 -28.11 3.67 -5.27
C LEU A 95 -26.82 4.11 -4.55
N GLY A 96 -26.27 5.28 -4.95
CA GLY A 96 -25.12 5.88 -4.33
C GLY A 96 -23.77 5.38 -4.88
N THR A 97 -22.72 5.87 -4.27
CA THR A 97 -21.32 5.52 -4.57
C THR A 97 -20.65 4.99 -3.32
N PHE A 98 -20.08 3.80 -3.38
CA PHE A 98 -19.29 3.28 -2.28
C PHE A 98 -17.83 3.07 -2.68
N ASN A 99 -16.95 3.14 -1.67
CA ASN A 99 -15.52 2.88 -1.81
C ASN A 99 -15.13 1.59 -1.09
N LEU A 100 -14.16 0.87 -1.66
CA LEU A 100 -13.39 -0.16 -0.97
C LEU A 100 -12.11 0.47 -0.43
N HIS A 101 -11.97 0.50 0.89
CA HIS A 101 -10.79 0.99 1.60
C HIS A 101 -10.03 -0.14 2.27
N ALA A 102 -8.71 -0.15 2.15
CA ALA A 102 -7.87 -1.25 2.62
C ALA A 102 -7.44 -1.08 4.09
N SER A 103 -8.39 -0.81 4.97
CA SER A 103 -8.23 -0.82 6.43
C SER A 103 -9.54 -1.14 7.13
N LEU A 104 -9.49 -1.32 8.44
CA LEU A 104 -10.66 -1.36 9.32
C LEU A 104 -11.01 0.08 9.75
N LEU A 105 -11.84 0.77 8.96
CA LEU A 105 -12.29 2.12 9.30
C LEU A 105 -12.97 2.15 10.69
N PRO A 106 -12.77 3.22 11.47
CA PRO A 106 -12.22 4.52 11.10
C PRO A 106 -10.69 4.61 11.14
N GLN A 107 -9.98 3.53 11.45
CA GLN A 107 -8.52 3.53 11.50
C GLN A 107 -7.92 3.59 10.09
N TYR A 108 -6.80 4.30 9.95
CA TYR A 108 -6.03 4.39 8.71
C TYR A 108 -6.79 4.99 7.54
N ARG A 109 -7.61 6.04 7.79
CA ARG A 109 -8.14 6.89 6.72
C ARG A 109 -6.99 7.53 5.96
N GLY A 110 -7.07 7.58 4.62
CA GLY A 110 -6.08 8.23 3.77
C GLY A 110 -5.50 7.34 2.66
N ALA A 111 -4.31 7.71 2.17
CA ALA A 111 -3.80 7.23 0.88
C ALA A 111 -3.00 5.92 0.93
N ALA A 112 -2.47 5.51 2.10
CA ALA A 112 -1.57 4.36 2.20
C ALA A 112 -1.88 3.46 3.43
N PRO A 113 -3.15 3.01 3.60
CA PRO A 113 -3.60 2.31 4.80
C PRO A 113 -2.82 1.03 5.09
N ILE A 114 -2.54 0.21 4.08
CA ILE A 114 -1.83 -1.06 4.23
C ILE A 114 -0.39 -0.84 4.73
N ASN A 115 0.30 0.14 4.14
CA ASN A 115 1.67 0.48 4.55
C ASN A 115 1.71 0.90 6.02
N TRP A 116 0.84 1.83 6.41
CA TRP A 116 0.86 2.39 7.76
C TRP A 116 0.43 1.39 8.81
N ALA A 117 -0.45 0.45 8.50
CA ALA A 117 -0.79 -0.65 9.41
C ALA A 117 0.45 -1.50 9.74
N ILE A 118 1.26 -1.85 8.74
CA ILE A 118 2.50 -2.60 8.94
C ILE A 118 3.54 -1.74 9.67
N ILE A 119 3.76 -0.50 9.22
CA ILE A 119 4.76 0.43 9.82
C ILE A 119 4.50 0.62 11.31
N ASN A 120 3.23 0.76 11.70
CA ASN A 120 2.83 0.94 13.08
C ASN A 120 2.80 -0.37 13.91
N GLY A 121 3.18 -1.50 13.30
CA GLY A 121 3.28 -2.79 13.99
C GLY A 121 1.94 -3.42 14.36
N GLU A 122 0.86 -3.06 13.65
CA GLU A 122 -0.44 -3.69 13.84
C GLU A 122 -0.36 -5.21 13.59
N LYS A 123 -1.17 -5.95 14.32
CA LYS A 123 -1.28 -7.41 14.15
C LYS A 123 -2.48 -7.80 13.29
N GLU A 124 -3.36 -6.86 13.03
CA GLU A 124 -4.58 -7.04 12.23
C GLU A 124 -4.85 -5.75 11.43
N THR A 125 -5.35 -5.91 10.23
CA THR A 125 -5.94 -4.87 9.40
C THR A 125 -7.18 -5.43 8.72
N GLY A 126 -7.59 -4.89 7.58
CA GLY A 126 -8.73 -5.42 6.84
C GLY A 126 -9.12 -4.57 5.65
N ALA A 127 -10.33 -4.80 5.20
CA ALA A 127 -10.98 -4.04 4.16
C ALA A 127 -12.35 -3.56 4.63
N THR A 128 -12.73 -2.37 4.22
CA THR A 128 -14.03 -1.74 4.53
C THR A 128 -14.69 -1.26 3.26
N THR A 129 -15.98 -1.58 3.08
CA THR A 129 -16.82 -0.88 2.10
C THR A 129 -17.69 0.14 2.82
N PHE A 130 -17.79 1.35 2.27
CA PHE A 130 -18.54 2.46 2.87
C PHE A 130 -19.05 3.41 1.79
N PHE A 131 -20.19 4.04 2.01
CA PHE A 131 -20.73 5.06 1.10
C PHE A 131 -19.92 6.35 1.19
N LEU A 132 -19.69 6.99 0.04
CA LEU A 132 -19.00 8.28 -0.01
C LEU A 132 -19.85 9.39 0.61
N LYS A 133 -19.16 10.32 1.27
CA LYS A 133 -19.66 11.59 1.79
C LYS A 133 -18.65 12.70 1.46
N HIS A 134 -18.96 13.94 1.85
CA HIS A 134 -18.10 15.11 1.61
C HIS A 134 -16.69 14.94 2.21
N GLU A 135 -16.60 14.38 3.42
CA GLU A 135 -15.33 14.19 4.10
C GLU A 135 -14.70 12.86 3.70
N ILE A 136 -13.37 12.86 3.57
CA ILE A 136 -12.60 11.71 3.11
C ILE A 136 -12.72 10.54 4.09
N ASP A 137 -13.15 9.39 3.58
CA ASP A 137 -13.24 8.09 4.28
C ASP A 137 -14.10 8.12 5.57
N THR A 138 -15.10 9.03 5.66
CA THR A 138 -15.97 9.18 6.84
C THR A 138 -17.38 8.66 6.64
N GLY A 139 -17.73 8.18 5.47
CA GLY A 139 -19.06 7.68 5.15
C GLY A 139 -19.47 6.46 5.98
N SER A 140 -20.77 6.14 5.95
CA SER A 140 -21.31 5.01 6.71
C SER A 140 -20.75 3.69 6.18
N ILE A 141 -20.24 2.87 7.10
CA ILE A 141 -19.70 1.54 6.81
C ILE A 141 -20.82 0.61 6.41
N ILE A 142 -20.59 -0.13 5.31
CA ILE A 142 -21.50 -1.18 4.84
C ILE A 142 -21.00 -2.53 5.38
N PHE A 143 -19.77 -2.91 5.07
CA PHE A 143 -19.15 -4.15 5.58
C PHE A 143 -17.67 -3.95 5.89
N GLN A 144 -17.17 -4.80 6.77
CA GLN A 144 -15.75 -4.93 7.07
C GLN A 144 -15.34 -6.39 7.09
N GLU A 145 -14.12 -6.68 6.65
CA GLU A 145 -13.50 -7.99 6.73
C GLU A 145 -12.08 -7.84 7.29
N LYS A 146 -11.78 -8.61 8.31
CA LYS A 146 -10.48 -8.59 9.01
C LYS A 146 -9.44 -9.42 8.26
N GLU A 147 -8.18 -9.00 8.35
CA GLU A 147 -7.01 -9.70 7.81
C GLU A 147 -5.85 -9.64 8.81
N PRO A 148 -5.30 -10.78 9.24
CA PRO A 148 -4.12 -10.77 10.11
C PRO A 148 -2.89 -10.25 9.36
N ILE A 149 -2.04 -9.53 10.09
CA ILE A 149 -0.71 -9.13 9.64
C ILE A 149 0.31 -10.08 10.26
N LEU A 150 0.87 -10.96 9.45
CA LEU A 150 1.86 -11.94 9.90
C LEU A 150 3.22 -11.29 10.10
N ASP A 151 4.06 -11.87 10.95
CA ASP A 151 5.43 -11.38 11.16
C ASP A 151 6.31 -11.52 9.91
N SER A 152 5.96 -12.44 9.03
CA SER A 152 6.61 -12.64 7.73
C SER A 152 6.11 -11.70 6.64
N ASP A 153 5.03 -10.95 6.87
CA ASP A 153 4.47 -10.07 5.85
C ASP A 153 5.34 -8.85 5.59
N ASP A 154 5.40 -8.51 4.33
CA ASP A 154 5.73 -7.20 3.82
C ASP A 154 4.49 -6.55 3.15
N ILE A 155 4.63 -5.33 2.64
CA ILE A 155 3.52 -4.65 1.95
C ILE A 155 3.05 -5.45 0.72
N GLY A 156 3.95 -6.13 0.00
CA GLY A 156 3.58 -6.90 -1.19
C GLY A 156 2.66 -8.07 -0.85
N SER A 157 3.05 -8.92 0.12
CA SER A 157 2.26 -10.09 0.51
C SER A 157 0.90 -9.72 1.13
N LEU A 158 0.84 -8.69 1.97
CA LEU A 158 -0.40 -8.23 2.58
C LEU A 158 -1.32 -7.54 1.56
N TYR A 159 -0.75 -6.77 0.62
CA TYR A 159 -1.48 -6.14 -0.47
C TYR A 159 -2.21 -7.16 -1.34
N ASP A 160 -1.54 -8.26 -1.71
CA ASP A 160 -2.13 -9.32 -2.52
C ASP A 160 -3.30 -10.01 -1.82
N ARG A 161 -3.20 -10.24 -0.51
CA ARG A 161 -4.29 -10.84 0.26
C ARG A 161 -5.48 -9.90 0.41
N LEU A 162 -5.21 -8.62 0.74
CA LEU A 162 -6.25 -7.61 0.88
C LEU A 162 -6.94 -7.29 -0.44
N MET A 163 -6.22 -7.30 -1.56
CA MET A 163 -6.76 -7.11 -2.90
C MET A 163 -7.84 -8.18 -3.23
N ARG A 164 -7.54 -9.46 -2.96
CA ARG A 164 -8.48 -10.57 -3.19
C ARG A 164 -9.64 -10.55 -2.21
N LYS A 165 -9.38 -10.34 -0.93
CA LYS A 165 -10.41 -10.21 0.11
C LYS A 165 -11.33 -9.02 -0.17
N GLY A 166 -10.76 -7.88 -0.57
CA GLY A 166 -11.50 -6.68 -0.94
C GLY A 166 -12.44 -6.90 -2.12
N ALA A 167 -12.02 -7.66 -3.14
CA ALA A 167 -12.87 -8.00 -4.27
C ALA A 167 -14.10 -8.82 -3.84
N GLN A 168 -13.92 -9.81 -2.94
CA GLN A 168 -15.04 -10.57 -2.37
C GLN A 168 -15.98 -9.67 -1.56
N LEU A 169 -15.42 -8.71 -0.81
CA LEU A 169 -16.19 -7.75 -0.05
C LEU A 169 -16.98 -6.80 -0.96
N VAL A 170 -16.41 -6.37 -2.09
CA VAL A 170 -17.14 -5.61 -3.13
C VAL A 170 -18.31 -6.40 -3.66
N LEU A 171 -18.12 -7.67 -4.03
CA LEU A 171 -19.21 -8.53 -4.51
C LEU A 171 -20.33 -8.68 -3.46
N LYS A 172 -19.96 -8.93 -2.20
CA LYS A 172 -20.91 -9.01 -1.08
C LYS A 172 -21.70 -7.71 -0.94
N THR A 173 -21.02 -6.57 -1.06
CA THR A 173 -21.61 -5.23 -0.94
C THR A 173 -22.59 -4.95 -2.07
N VAL A 174 -22.21 -5.20 -3.33
CA VAL A 174 -23.09 -4.97 -4.48
C VAL A 174 -24.36 -5.84 -4.39
N ARG A 175 -24.22 -7.12 -4.02
CA ARG A 175 -25.38 -8.02 -3.81
C ARG A 175 -26.30 -7.55 -2.68
N ALA A 176 -25.75 -6.97 -1.63
CA ALA A 176 -26.53 -6.48 -0.51
C ALA A 176 -27.29 -5.17 -0.88
N ILE A 177 -26.62 -4.28 -1.63
CA ILE A 177 -27.24 -3.06 -2.15
C ILE A 177 -28.37 -3.38 -3.15
N GLU A 178 -28.14 -4.33 -4.06
CA GLU A 178 -29.16 -4.80 -5.02
C GLU A 178 -30.43 -5.29 -4.32
N LYS A 179 -30.30 -5.92 -3.16
CA LYS A 179 -31.43 -6.42 -2.35
C LYS A 179 -31.97 -5.40 -1.35
N ASP A 180 -31.38 -4.24 -1.27
CA ASP A 180 -31.66 -3.22 -0.25
C ASP A 180 -31.57 -3.76 1.20
N VAL A 181 -30.63 -4.69 1.46
CA VAL A 181 -30.40 -5.33 2.76
C VAL A 181 -28.94 -5.22 3.14
N TYR A 182 -28.57 -4.11 3.75
CA TYR A 182 -27.20 -3.85 4.20
C TYR A 182 -27.19 -2.96 5.46
N PRO A 183 -26.18 -3.12 6.34
CA PRO A 183 -26.02 -2.23 7.48
C PRO A 183 -25.54 -0.84 7.02
N SER A 184 -25.88 0.18 7.80
CA SER A 184 -25.35 1.53 7.64
C SER A 184 -24.80 1.99 8.98
N ILE A 185 -23.51 1.68 9.24
CA ILE A 185 -22.88 1.93 10.51
C ILE A 185 -22.13 3.25 10.46
N VAL A 186 -22.51 4.20 11.31
CA VAL A 186 -21.81 5.48 11.45
C VAL A 186 -20.43 5.21 12.07
N GLN A 187 -19.39 5.79 11.48
CA GLN A 187 -18.04 5.69 12.03
C GLN A 187 -17.95 6.50 13.34
N SER A 188 -17.43 5.87 14.42
CA SER A 188 -17.21 6.55 15.68
C SER A 188 -16.15 7.64 15.55
N SER A 189 -16.40 8.78 16.19
CA SER A 189 -15.45 9.88 16.39
C SER A 189 -14.75 9.84 17.77
N ASP A 190 -15.19 8.94 18.67
CA ASP A 190 -14.79 8.95 20.07
C ASP A 190 -13.52 8.14 20.35
N ILE A 191 -12.82 7.75 19.32
CA ILE A 191 -11.56 7.00 19.41
C ILE A 191 -10.44 7.77 18.73
N GLU A 192 -9.22 7.61 19.23
CA GLU A 192 -8.03 8.14 18.55
C GLU A 192 -7.86 7.47 17.19
N ILE A 193 -7.85 8.28 16.13
CA ILE A 193 -7.77 7.81 14.76
C ILE A 193 -6.31 7.86 14.30
N LYS A 194 -5.77 6.71 13.92
CA LYS A 194 -4.50 6.60 13.21
C LYS A 194 -4.73 6.92 11.73
N HIS A 195 -4.01 7.89 11.22
CA HIS A 195 -4.10 8.31 9.82
C HIS A 195 -3.09 7.57 8.93
N ALA A 196 -3.42 7.47 7.64
CA ALA A 196 -2.57 6.84 6.62
C ALA A 196 -2.20 7.85 5.52
N PRO A 197 -1.34 8.84 5.80
CA PRO A 197 -0.96 9.84 4.83
C PRO A 197 -0.23 9.22 3.64
N LYS A 198 -0.22 9.95 2.53
CA LYS A 198 0.52 9.54 1.33
C LYS A 198 2.01 9.42 1.63
N ILE A 199 2.62 8.35 1.14
CA ILE A 199 4.05 8.09 1.27
C ILE A 199 4.79 8.75 0.11
N PHE A 200 5.82 9.53 0.45
CA PHE A 200 6.73 10.18 -0.48
C PHE A 200 8.14 9.61 -0.32
N LYS A 201 9.03 9.89 -1.28
CA LYS A 201 10.41 9.39 -1.23
C LYS A 201 11.12 9.81 0.06
N GLU A 202 10.91 11.04 0.49
CA GLU A 202 11.53 11.63 1.68
C GLU A 202 11.09 10.90 2.95
N THR A 203 9.82 10.51 3.04
CA THR A 203 9.28 9.78 4.20
C THR A 203 9.73 8.32 4.25
N CYS A 204 10.39 7.81 3.20
CA CYS A 204 10.93 6.45 3.17
C CYS A 204 12.36 6.37 3.74
N GLN A 205 12.95 7.46 4.22
CA GLN A 205 14.28 7.44 4.83
C GLN A 205 14.23 6.77 6.21
N ILE A 206 15.14 5.82 6.43
CA ILE A 206 15.21 5.11 7.71
C ILE A 206 15.76 6.06 8.78
N ASN A 207 15.03 6.19 9.88
CA ASN A 207 15.50 6.86 11.10
C ASN A 207 16.07 5.81 12.06
N TRP A 208 17.39 5.72 12.12
CA TRP A 208 18.10 4.76 12.98
C TRP A 208 17.95 5.04 14.48
N ASN A 209 17.39 6.17 14.88
CA ASN A 209 17.07 6.51 16.29
C ASN A 209 15.79 5.83 16.79
N GLN A 210 15.16 4.98 16.00
CA GLN A 210 14.03 4.15 16.40
C GLN A 210 14.49 2.79 16.92
N THR A 211 13.56 2.06 17.54
CA THR A 211 13.82 0.67 17.99
C THR A 211 14.01 -0.26 16.81
N SER A 212 14.72 -1.37 17.01
CA SER A 212 14.91 -2.41 16.02
C SER A 212 13.61 -2.92 15.44
N GLU A 213 12.59 -3.10 16.29
CA GLU A 213 11.26 -3.54 15.84
C GLU A 213 10.56 -2.49 14.99
N SER A 214 10.60 -1.20 15.39
CA SER A 214 10.03 -0.10 14.60
C SER A 214 10.69 0.00 13.22
N ILE A 215 12.01 -0.13 13.14
CA ILE A 215 12.75 -0.09 11.87
C ILE A 215 12.41 -1.32 11.02
N ARG A 216 12.31 -2.52 11.61
CA ARG A 216 11.88 -3.72 10.90
C ARG A 216 10.47 -3.54 10.31
N ASN A 217 9.53 -3.02 11.10
CA ASN A 217 8.17 -2.74 10.64
C ASN A 217 8.16 -1.68 9.53
N PHE A 218 8.98 -0.64 9.65
CA PHE A 218 9.14 0.40 8.64
C PHE A 218 9.66 -0.18 7.32
N VAL A 219 10.72 -1.01 7.38
CA VAL A 219 11.29 -1.66 6.19
C VAL A 219 10.26 -2.55 5.51
N ARG A 220 9.60 -3.47 6.24
CA ARG A 220 8.63 -4.40 5.65
C ARG A 220 7.36 -3.70 5.19
N GLY A 221 6.93 -2.61 5.83
CA GLY A 221 5.80 -1.78 5.40
C GLY A 221 6.06 -0.97 4.13
N LEU A 222 7.32 -0.90 3.68
CA LEU A 222 7.72 -0.23 2.44
C LEU A 222 8.33 -1.19 1.39
N SER A 223 8.55 -2.46 1.71
CA SER A 223 9.14 -3.45 0.81
C SER A 223 8.06 -4.26 0.09
N PRO A 224 8.21 -4.54 -1.22
CA PRO A 224 9.36 -4.20 -2.07
C PRO A 224 9.35 -2.78 -2.63
N TYR A 225 8.22 -2.07 -2.57
CA TYR A 225 8.06 -0.73 -3.13
C TYR A 225 7.21 0.15 -2.19
N PRO A 226 7.63 1.42 -1.99
CA PRO A 226 8.72 2.19 -2.63
C PRO A 226 10.14 1.79 -2.16
N GLY A 227 10.28 1.05 -1.07
CA GLY A 227 11.52 0.65 -0.42
C GLY A 227 12.03 1.69 0.59
N ALA A 228 12.24 1.27 1.84
CA ALA A 228 12.92 2.09 2.84
C ALA A 228 14.37 2.34 2.40
N TRP A 229 14.89 3.54 2.57
CA TRP A 229 16.24 3.86 2.12
C TRP A 229 17.08 4.52 3.21
N THR A 230 18.39 4.38 3.07
CA THR A 230 19.40 5.00 3.94
C THR A 230 20.63 5.40 3.14
N ASN A 231 21.46 6.24 3.74
CA ASN A 231 22.80 6.57 3.22
C ASN A 231 23.83 5.87 4.09
N LEU A 232 24.67 5.05 3.49
CA LEU A 232 25.83 4.43 4.12
C LEU A 232 27.08 4.83 3.35
N ASN A 233 28.04 5.47 4.03
CA ASN A 233 29.29 5.95 3.44
C ASN A 233 29.10 6.79 2.16
N GLY A 234 28.12 7.69 2.15
CA GLY A 234 27.82 8.58 1.02
C GLY A 234 27.09 7.93 -0.14
N LYS A 235 26.67 6.67 -0.03
CA LYS A 235 25.90 5.94 -1.07
C LYS A 235 24.49 5.62 -0.58
N VAL A 236 23.52 5.76 -1.47
CA VAL A 236 22.12 5.45 -1.17
C VAL A 236 21.84 3.98 -1.40
N PHE A 237 21.18 3.37 -0.42
CA PHE A 237 20.72 1.97 -0.45
C PHE A 237 19.25 1.91 -0.09
N LYS A 238 18.47 1.13 -0.81
CA LYS A 238 17.19 0.65 -0.32
C LYS A 238 17.43 -0.61 0.51
N ILE A 239 16.83 -0.63 1.68
CA ILE A 239 16.79 -1.82 2.55
C ILE A 239 15.44 -2.48 2.31
N LEU A 240 15.46 -3.72 1.83
CA LEU A 240 14.25 -4.45 1.45
C LEU A 240 13.88 -5.52 2.46
N LYS A 241 14.87 -6.04 3.21
CA LYS A 241 14.63 -6.97 4.28
C LYS A 241 15.65 -6.79 5.39
N CYS A 242 15.19 -6.86 6.62
CA CYS A 242 16.02 -6.86 7.81
C CYS A 242 15.37 -7.76 8.88
N SER A 243 16.21 -8.30 9.77
CA SER A 243 15.79 -9.15 10.87
C SER A 243 16.32 -8.62 12.21
N LEU A 244 15.56 -8.89 13.27
CA LEU A 244 16.00 -8.58 14.62
C LEU A 244 17.22 -9.44 14.94
N SER A 245 18.28 -8.82 15.43
CA SER A 245 19.46 -9.56 15.86
C SER A 245 19.17 -10.24 17.19
N THR A 246 19.35 -11.55 17.26
CA THR A 246 19.31 -12.31 18.52
C THR A 246 20.61 -12.20 19.31
N VAL A 247 21.51 -11.35 18.89
CA VAL A 247 22.86 -11.26 19.46
C VAL A 247 22.85 -10.40 20.72
N GLU A 248 22.49 -11.00 21.82
CA GLU A 248 23.14 -10.71 23.11
C GLU A 248 24.56 -11.29 23.00
N GLY A 249 25.53 -10.46 22.62
CA GLY A 249 26.91 -10.89 22.47
C GLY A 249 27.22 -11.50 21.10
N LEU A 250 27.96 -10.75 20.29
CA LEU A 250 28.76 -11.33 19.22
C LEU A 250 29.58 -12.52 19.79
N PRO A 251 29.84 -13.62 19.02
CA PRO A 251 30.72 -14.68 19.46
C PRO A 251 32.04 -14.04 19.90
N ALA A 252 32.40 -14.27 21.15
CA ALA A 252 33.56 -13.69 21.81
C ALA A 252 34.93 -14.12 21.21
N GLY A 253 34.94 -14.66 20.00
CA GLY A 253 36.08 -15.24 19.35
C GLY A 253 36.67 -14.49 18.15
N GLN A 254 36.02 -13.46 17.62
CA GLN A 254 36.49 -12.71 16.44
C GLN A 254 36.31 -11.19 16.51
N ALA A 255 36.09 -10.64 17.68
CA ALA A 255 36.26 -9.21 17.88
C ALA A 255 37.77 -8.94 17.92
N GLY A 256 38.35 -8.61 16.77
CA GLY A 256 39.59 -7.86 16.77
C GLY A 256 39.40 -6.68 17.71
N ARG A 257 40.27 -6.61 18.74
CA ARG A 257 40.28 -5.56 19.78
C ARG A 257 39.82 -4.21 19.24
N GLN A 258 38.57 -3.82 19.56
CA GLN A 258 38.21 -2.42 19.78
C GLN A 258 36.83 -2.31 20.43
N SER A 259 36.87 -2.10 21.73
CA SER A 259 36.19 -1.09 22.55
C SER A 259 34.67 -1.14 22.60
N THR A 260 34.18 -1.34 23.79
CA THR A 260 32.96 -0.83 24.40
C THR A 260 32.93 0.73 24.37
N VAL A 261 33.08 1.35 23.21
CA VAL A 261 33.03 2.80 23.05
C VAL A 261 31.81 3.12 22.22
N ASP A 262 30.90 3.91 22.81
CA ASP A 262 29.83 4.72 22.24
C ASP A 262 29.53 4.51 20.75
N SER A 263 28.89 3.39 20.39
CA SER A 263 28.37 3.24 19.04
C SER A 263 27.12 4.11 18.89
N ARG A 264 27.18 5.03 17.95
CA ARG A 264 26.05 5.92 17.61
C ARG A 264 25.02 5.20 16.77
N GLN A 265 23.76 5.63 16.85
CA GLN A 265 22.72 5.13 15.96
C GLN A 265 23.12 5.34 14.49
N GLY A 266 22.97 4.27 13.68
CA GLY A 266 23.42 4.27 12.30
C GLY A 266 24.83 3.73 12.08
N ASP A 267 25.60 3.50 13.15
CA ASP A 267 26.90 2.83 13.06
C ASP A 267 26.76 1.42 12.50
N VAL A 268 27.73 1.02 11.71
CA VAL A 268 27.71 -0.24 10.97
C VAL A 268 28.73 -1.22 11.55
N ARG A 269 28.36 -2.50 11.66
CA ARG A 269 29.27 -3.62 11.93
C ARG A 269 29.18 -4.66 10.82
N THR A 270 30.30 -5.06 10.28
CA THR A 270 30.39 -6.07 9.22
C THR A 270 31.74 -6.78 9.25
N ASP A 271 31.75 -8.05 8.81
CA ASP A 271 33.01 -8.78 8.50
C ASP A 271 33.41 -8.58 7.03
N ASN A 272 32.69 -7.78 6.28
CA ASN A 272 32.80 -7.57 4.84
C ASN A 272 32.67 -8.88 4.00
N LYS A 273 31.97 -9.89 4.52
CA LYS A 273 31.79 -11.20 3.87
C LYS A 273 30.36 -11.75 4.03
N THR A 274 29.88 -11.81 5.28
CA THR A 274 28.66 -12.58 5.58
C THR A 274 27.55 -11.79 6.20
N TYR A 275 27.82 -10.71 6.94
CA TYR A 275 26.79 -9.95 7.65
C TYR A 275 27.03 -8.43 7.61
N LEU A 276 25.94 -7.71 7.78
CA LEU A 276 25.88 -6.27 7.96
C LEU A 276 24.85 -5.95 9.04
N TYR A 277 25.29 -5.41 10.17
CA TYR A 277 24.43 -4.91 11.23
C TYR A 277 24.48 -3.39 11.27
N VAL A 278 23.36 -2.79 11.63
CA VAL A 278 23.25 -1.34 11.85
C VAL A 278 22.75 -1.11 13.27
N LYS A 279 23.34 -0.14 13.99
CA LYS A 279 22.96 0.23 15.35
C LYS A 279 21.65 1.01 15.34
N THR A 280 20.72 0.57 16.18
CA THR A 280 19.42 1.21 16.45
C THR A 280 19.43 1.84 17.84
N SER A 281 18.32 2.41 18.30
CA SER A 281 18.24 3.00 19.64
C SER A 281 18.38 1.98 20.78
N ASP A 282 17.93 0.76 20.56
CA ASP A 282 17.86 -0.31 21.58
C ASP A 282 18.81 -1.48 21.32
N SER A 283 19.15 -1.79 20.07
CA SER A 283 19.92 -2.99 19.72
C SER A 283 20.67 -2.82 18.39
N TRP A 284 20.92 -3.92 17.73
CA TRP A 284 21.44 -4.02 16.37
C TRP A 284 20.42 -4.73 15.48
N ILE A 285 20.28 -4.29 14.25
CA ILE A 285 19.41 -4.94 13.25
C ILE A 285 20.27 -5.50 12.13
N SER A 286 19.97 -6.73 11.70
CA SER A 286 20.61 -7.36 10.55
C SER A 286 20.01 -6.86 9.26
N ILE A 287 20.84 -6.48 8.30
CA ILE A 287 20.40 -6.21 6.93
C ILE A 287 20.52 -7.50 6.13
N ASP A 288 19.41 -8.01 5.62
CA ASP A 288 19.35 -9.29 4.93
C ASP A 288 19.30 -9.12 3.41
N GLU A 289 18.50 -8.15 2.91
CA GLU A 289 18.42 -7.80 1.48
C GLU A 289 18.47 -6.29 1.30
N LEU A 290 19.24 -5.87 0.31
CA LEU A 290 19.36 -4.46 -0.07
C LEU A 290 19.40 -4.26 -1.59
N GLN A 291 19.22 -3.02 -2.01
CA GLN A 291 19.37 -2.60 -3.39
C GLN A 291 20.22 -1.33 -3.45
N PRO A 292 21.46 -1.39 -3.96
CA PRO A 292 22.24 -0.19 -4.26
C PRO A 292 21.54 0.63 -5.35
N GLU A 293 21.74 1.94 -5.32
CA GLU A 293 21.19 2.82 -6.34
C GLU A 293 21.60 2.39 -7.75
N GLY A 294 20.62 2.30 -8.67
CA GLY A 294 20.85 1.89 -10.06
C GLY A 294 21.15 0.41 -10.29
N LYS A 295 21.20 -0.43 -9.23
CA LYS A 295 21.46 -1.87 -9.33
C LYS A 295 20.24 -2.72 -9.01
N LYS A 296 20.35 -4.04 -9.19
CA LYS A 296 19.32 -5.01 -8.79
C LYS A 296 19.40 -5.24 -7.28
N LYS A 297 18.29 -5.72 -6.71
CA LYS A 297 18.28 -6.22 -5.33
C LYS A 297 19.17 -7.45 -5.20
N MET A 298 19.81 -7.61 -4.06
CA MET A 298 20.67 -8.74 -3.74
C MET A 298 20.67 -9.00 -2.23
N ASN A 299 20.99 -10.23 -1.83
CA ASN A 299 21.20 -10.53 -0.42
C ASN A 299 22.53 -9.91 0.05
N ILE A 300 22.68 -9.81 1.37
CA ILE A 300 23.83 -9.13 1.95
C ILE A 300 25.16 -9.81 1.61
N GLN A 301 25.21 -11.13 1.54
CA GLN A 301 26.44 -11.88 1.22
C GLN A 301 26.87 -11.66 -0.23
N GLU A 302 25.91 -11.61 -1.17
CA GLU A 302 26.19 -11.27 -2.57
C GLU A 302 26.74 -9.85 -2.68
N PHE A 303 26.15 -8.92 -1.94
CA PHE A 303 26.61 -7.54 -1.93
C PHE A 303 28.05 -7.42 -1.41
N LEU A 304 28.36 -8.05 -0.27
CA LEU A 304 29.68 -7.96 0.39
C LEU A 304 30.81 -8.65 -0.38
N ARG A 305 30.52 -9.61 -1.28
CA ARG A 305 31.55 -10.22 -2.16
C ARG A 305 32.22 -9.22 -3.10
N GLY A 306 31.51 -8.18 -3.49
CA GLY A 306 32.02 -7.20 -4.44
C GLY A 306 32.10 -5.77 -3.91
N ASN A 307 31.75 -5.55 -2.64
CA ASN A 307 31.70 -4.20 -2.06
C ASN A 307 32.19 -4.23 -0.62
N LYS A 308 32.92 -3.18 -0.23
CA LYS A 308 33.26 -2.90 1.17
C LYS A 308 32.41 -1.74 1.68
N ILE A 309 31.91 -1.85 2.90
CA ILE A 309 31.17 -0.83 3.62
C ILE A 309 32.05 -0.28 4.74
#